data_8e8d205bcc6ecd986cfc3e279dd91f98
#
_entry.id   8e8d205bcc6ecd986cfc3e279dd91f98
#
_cell.length_a   1.000
_cell.length_b   1.000
_cell.length_c   1.000
_cell.angle_alpha   90.00
_cell.angle_beta   90.00
_cell.angle_gamma   90.00
#
_symmetry.space_group_name_H-M   'P 1'
#
loop_
_entity.id
_entity.type
_entity.pdbx_description
1 polymer ?
#
loop_
_entity_poly.entity_id
_entity_poly.type
_entity_poly.pdbx_seq_one_letter_code
_entity_poly.pdbx_strand_id
1 'polypeptide(L)'
;MKTFPIGGVHPSENKLSGAKPIEVLPLPDVVTIPLAQHIGAPAVAKVAKGDKVVTGQLIAEAGSFMSANIHAPVSGTVTAVDMVPNGQGLRQMMITIKREGDDWAEGIDRSETIVRECTLSAQEIVARIKDAGIVGMGGATFPTHVKLSIPPGKKAESLIINGVECEPYLTSDHRTMLEHGEELLVGVTILMKAIAVEKAYIGIENNKPDAIAHLRRLAQGYKGIEVVPLKVKYPQGGEKQLIVAITGREVPPPPALPIDVGAVVCNASTTYAVYQAVQK
;
A
#
# COMPACT_ATOMS: atom_id res chain seq x y z
N MET A 1 22.59 -4.16 14.44
CA MET A 1 21.29 -4.05 13.79
C MET A 1 20.40 -3.11 14.58
N LYS A 2 19.64 -2.27 13.89
CA LYS A 2 18.70 -1.31 14.50
C LYS A 2 17.45 -2.02 15.04
N THR A 3 16.83 -1.45 16.06
CA THR A 3 15.56 -1.88 16.67
C THR A 3 15.03 -0.76 17.57
N PHE A 4 13.73 -0.76 17.88
CA PHE A 4 13.20 0.11 18.92
C PHE A 4 13.69 -0.37 20.31
N PRO A 5 13.94 0.55 21.28
CA PRO A 5 14.74 0.25 22.47
C PRO A 5 14.05 -0.65 23.48
N ILE A 6 12.86 -0.28 23.97
CA ILE A 6 12.20 -0.92 25.14
C ILE A 6 10.94 -1.67 24.69
N GLY A 7 10.65 -2.81 25.36
CA GLY A 7 9.46 -3.63 25.13
C GLY A 7 9.55 -4.52 23.88
N GLY A 8 8.41 -5.05 23.48
CA GLY A 8 8.28 -6.01 22.39
C GLY A 8 8.44 -7.47 22.84
N VAL A 9 8.01 -8.38 21.98
CA VAL A 9 8.03 -9.82 22.21
C VAL A 9 8.63 -10.56 21.00
N HIS A 10 8.92 -11.83 21.15
CA HIS A 10 9.48 -12.71 20.12
C HIS A 10 8.56 -13.91 19.89
N PRO A 11 7.41 -13.73 19.17
CA PRO A 11 6.55 -14.85 18.81
C PRO A 11 7.24 -15.78 17.81
N SER A 12 6.76 -17.03 17.73
CA SER A 12 7.16 -17.93 16.65
C SER A 12 6.74 -17.35 15.31
N GLU A 13 7.67 -17.24 14.37
CA GLU A 13 7.46 -16.51 13.11
C GLU A 13 6.49 -17.20 12.14
N ASN A 14 6.59 -18.55 12.06
CA ASN A 14 5.73 -19.41 11.22
C ASN A 14 5.57 -18.91 9.76
N LYS A 15 6.63 -18.45 9.12
CA LYS A 15 6.65 -17.92 7.75
C LYS A 15 6.52 -19.04 6.69
N LEU A 16 5.45 -19.87 6.79
CA LEU A 16 5.28 -21.11 6.04
C LEU A 16 5.26 -20.93 4.51
N SER A 17 4.77 -19.79 4.02
CA SER A 17 4.69 -19.45 2.60
C SER A 17 5.85 -18.56 2.09
N GLY A 18 6.84 -18.23 2.94
CA GLY A 18 7.93 -17.31 2.59
C GLY A 18 8.76 -17.71 1.37
N ALA A 19 8.90 -19.01 1.12
CA ALA A 19 9.63 -19.54 -0.05
C ALA A 19 8.74 -19.81 -1.27
N LYS A 20 7.41 -19.62 -1.17
CA LYS A 20 6.48 -19.85 -2.29
C LYS A 20 6.29 -18.55 -3.10
N PRO A 21 6.26 -18.65 -4.45
CA PRO A 21 5.97 -17.48 -5.28
C PRO A 21 4.56 -16.97 -5.05
N ILE A 22 4.31 -15.74 -5.49
CA ILE A 22 2.95 -15.18 -5.57
C ILE A 22 2.17 -15.99 -6.60
N GLU A 23 0.98 -16.44 -6.21
CA GLU A 23 0.06 -17.17 -7.11
C GLU A 23 -1.13 -16.28 -7.46
N VAL A 24 -1.51 -16.29 -8.73
CA VAL A 24 -2.69 -15.58 -9.21
C VAL A 24 -3.94 -16.42 -8.91
N LEU A 25 -4.86 -15.87 -8.13
CA LEU A 25 -6.14 -16.52 -7.84
C LEU A 25 -6.95 -16.68 -9.14
N PRO A 26 -7.51 -17.86 -9.43
CA PRO A 26 -8.45 -18.01 -10.52
C PRO A 26 -9.61 -17.02 -10.40
N LEU A 27 -9.98 -16.38 -11.52
CA LEU A 27 -11.04 -15.38 -11.51
C LEU A 27 -12.37 -16.01 -11.12
N PRO A 28 -13.05 -15.56 -10.04
CA PRO A 28 -14.34 -16.09 -9.64
C PRO A 28 -15.46 -15.63 -10.59
N ASP A 29 -16.56 -16.39 -10.64
CA ASP A 29 -17.72 -16.02 -11.47
C ASP A 29 -18.49 -14.82 -10.91
N VAL A 30 -18.39 -14.58 -9.59
CA VAL A 30 -19.05 -13.48 -8.89
C VAL A 30 -18.09 -12.86 -7.89
N VAL A 31 -18.05 -11.54 -7.85
CA VAL A 31 -17.33 -10.77 -6.80
C VAL A 31 -18.31 -9.88 -6.07
N THR A 32 -18.11 -9.74 -4.75
CA THR A 32 -18.89 -8.81 -3.91
C THR A 32 -17.93 -7.86 -3.22
N ILE A 33 -18.08 -6.57 -3.48
CA ILE A 33 -17.12 -5.51 -3.18
C ILE A 33 -17.73 -4.59 -2.11
N PRO A 34 -17.20 -4.59 -0.87
CA PRO A 34 -17.64 -3.66 0.17
C PRO A 34 -17.31 -2.21 -0.19
N LEU A 35 -18.19 -1.27 0.16
CA LEU A 35 -17.93 0.17 0.00
C LEU A 35 -17.15 0.76 1.18
N ALA A 36 -17.04 0.04 2.29
CA ALA A 36 -16.24 0.39 3.47
C ALA A 36 -15.00 -0.52 3.55
N GLN A 37 -13.95 -0.19 2.80
CA GLN A 37 -12.69 -0.94 2.75
C GLN A 37 -11.51 -0.21 3.42
N HIS A 38 -11.74 0.97 4.00
CA HIS A 38 -10.69 1.85 4.52
C HIS A 38 -11.19 2.65 5.73
N ILE A 39 -10.27 3.26 6.44
CA ILE A 39 -10.59 4.23 7.51
C ILE A 39 -11.19 5.49 6.89
N GLY A 40 -12.23 6.02 7.53
CA GLY A 40 -12.94 7.22 7.12
C GLY A 40 -14.35 6.92 6.58
N ALA A 41 -14.91 7.83 5.79
CA ALA A 41 -16.22 7.66 5.23
C ALA A 41 -16.24 6.57 4.16
N PRO A 42 -17.24 5.67 4.13
CA PRO A 42 -17.41 4.73 3.05
C PRO A 42 -17.47 5.41 1.67
N ALA A 43 -17.04 4.72 0.63
CA ALA A 43 -17.25 5.18 -0.73
C ALA A 43 -18.74 5.14 -1.11
N VAL A 44 -19.11 5.96 -2.08
CA VAL A 44 -20.49 6.08 -2.59
C VAL A 44 -20.58 5.41 -3.95
N ALA A 45 -21.49 4.45 -4.11
CA ALA A 45 -21.68 3.74 -5.37
C ALA A 45 -22.00 4.70 -6.53
N LYS A 46 -21.34 4.48 -7.66
CA LYS A 46 -21.55 5.21 -8.93
C LYS A 46 -22.26 4.33 -9.97
N VAL A 47 -22.51 3.08 -9.63
CA VAL A 47 -23.17 2.09 -10.50
C VAL A 47 -24.42 1.55 -9.85
N ALA A 48 -25.34 1.04 -10.66
CA ALA A 48 -26.61 0.45 -10.26
C ALA A 48 -26.75 -0.98 -10.80
N LYS A 49 -27.72 -1.72 -10.28
CA LYS A 49 -28.07 -3.04 -10.82
C LYS A 49 -28.41 -2.97 -12.31
N GLY A 50 -27.78 -3.80 -13.10
CA GLY A 50 -27.92 -3.89 -14.55
C GLY A 50 -26.81 -3.19 -15.33
N ASP A 51 -26.01 -2.34 -14.69
CA ASP A 51 -24.90 -1.66 -15.36
C ASP A 51 -23.81 -2.67 -15.75
N LYS A 52 -23.23 -2.47 -16.94
CA LYS A 52 -22.03 -3.17 -17.35
C LYS A 52 -20.79 -2.37 -16.94
N VAL A 53 -19.79 -3.09 -16.45
CA VAL A 53 -18.53 -2.51 -15.99
C VAL A 53 -17.36 -3.26 -16.62
N VAL A 54 -16.24 -2.56 -16.77
CA VAL A 54 -14.95 -3.15 -17.20
C VAL A 54 -13.95 -3.13 -16.02
N THR A 55 -12.98 -4.02 -16.06
CA THR A 55 -11.91 -4.08 -15.04
C THR A 55 -11.17 -2.74 -14.97
N GLY A 56 -10.97 -2.20 -13.77
CA GLY A 56 -10.36 -0.88 -13.53
C GLY A 56 -11.33 0.30 -13.62
N GLN A 57 -12.58 0.12 -14.02
CA GLN A 57 -13.58 1.19 -14.04
C GLN A 57 -13.94 1.64 -12.61
N LEU A 58 -14.05 2.96 -12.39
CA LEU A 58 -14.55 3.51 -11.12
C LEU A 58 -16.00 3.08 -10.88
N ILE A 59 -16.24 2.34 -9.80
CA ILE A 59 -17.57 1.85 -9.41
C ILE A 59 -18.10 2.50 -8.13
N ALA A 60 -17.21 3.07 -7.30
CA ALA A 60 -17.61 3.89 -6.17
C ALA A 60 -16.59 5.01 -5.94
N GLU A 61 -17.09 6.18 -5.62
CA GLU A 61 -16.30 7.40 -5.41
C GLU A 61 -16.11 7.69 -3.93
N ALA A 62 -14.95 8.25 -3.57
CA ALA A 62 -14.65 8.66 -2.20
C ALA A 62 -15.72 9.59 -1.63
N GLY A 63 -16.33 9.20 -0.50
CA GLY A 63 -17.40 9.95 0.14
C GLY A 63 -16.96 11.23 0.87
N SER A 64 -15.64 11.39 1.11
CA SER A 64 -15.06 12.56 1.77
C SER A 64 -13.55 12.65 1.49
N PHE A 65 -12.87 13.66 2.06
CA PHE A 65 -11.41 13.75 1.98
C PHE A 65 -10.72 12.50 2.57
N MET A 66 -11.20 12.01 3.72
CA MET A 66 -10.73 10.76 4.31
C MET A 66 -11.60 9.60 3.81
N SER A 67 -11.38 9.20 2.58
CA SER A 67 -12.07 8.12 1.87
C SER A 67 -11.20 7.71 0.66
N ALA A 68 -11.58 6.67 -0.05
CA ALA A 68 -10.89 6.22 -1.25
C ALA A 68 -11.88 5.73 -2.31
N ASN A 69 -11.52 5.93 -3.56
CA ASN A 69 -12.22 5.39 -4.72
C ASN A 69 -12.14 3.86 -4.75
N ILE A 70 -13.14 3.22 -5.34
CA ILE A 70 -13.17 1.77 -5.55
C ILE A 70 -13.40 1.49 -7.03
N HIS A 71 -12.58 0.60 -7.59
CA HIS A 71 -12.63 0.21 -8.99
C HIS A 71 -13.10 -1.24 -9.14
N ALA A 72 -13.70 -1.57 -10.27
CA ALA A 72 -14.14 -2.92 -10.59
C ALA A 72 -12.93 -3.85 -10.75
N PRO A 73 -12.83 -4.95 -9.99
CA PRO A 73 -11.74 -5.91 -10.12
C PRO A 73 -11.93 -6.89 -11.28
N VAL A 74 -13.10 -6.91 -11.88
CA VAL A 74 -13.49 -7.76 -13.02
C VAL A 74 -14.43 -7.00 -13.95
N SER A 75 -14.45 -7.37 -15.23
CA SER A 75 -15.51 -6.96 -16.15
C SER A 75 -16.78 -7.80 -15.95
N GLY A 76 -17.94 -7.23 -16.23
CA GLY A 76 -19.22 -7.95 -16.13
C GLY A 76 -20.41 -7.06 -15.88
N THR A 77 -21.45 -7.66 -15.30
CA THR A 77 -22.72 -6.97 -15.01
C THR A 77 -22.93 -6.83 -13.52
N VAL A 78 -23.25 -5.63 -13.07
CA VAL A 78 -23.65 -5.36 -11.67
C VAL A 78 -24.99 -6.04 -11.42
N THR A 79 -25.03 -7.02 -10.52
CA THR A 79 -26.25 -7.78 -10.19
C THR A 79 -26.98 -7.23 -8.98
N ALA A 80 -26.24 -6.58 -8.07
CA ALA A 80 -26.82 -5.95 -6.88
C ALA A 80 -25.97 -4.79 -6.35
N VAL A 81 -26.61 -3.82 -5.73
CA VAL A 81 -25.99 -2.79 -4.86
C VAL A 81 -26.85 -2.75 -3.61
N ASP A 82 -26.48 -3.52 -2.59
CA ASP A 82 -27.34 -3.83 -1.45
C ASP A 82 -26.58 -3.92 -0.13
N MET A 83 -27.34 -3.89 0.98
CA MET A 83 -26.83 -4.17 2.31
C MET A 83 -26.61 -5.68 2.50
N VAL A 84 -25.33 -6.11 2.55
CA VAL A 84 -24.95 -7.51 2.67
C VAL A 84 -24.17 -7.73 3.98
N PRO A 85 -24.34 -8.85 4.70
CA PRO A 85 -23.51 -9.18 5.85
C PRO A 85 -22.05 -9.37 5.43
N ASN A 86 -21.12 -8.73 6.14
CA ASN A 86 -19.68 -8.98 5.97
C ASN A 86 -19.23 -10.21 6.78
N GLY A 87 -17.93 -10.53 6.74
CA GLY A 87 -17.34 -11.65 7.46
C GLY A 87 -17.50 -11.58 8.99
N GLN A 88 -17.88 -10.43 9.55
CA GLN A 88 -18.18 -10.23 10.97
C GLN A 88 -19.70 -10.29 11.27
N GLY A 89 -20.52 -10.53 10.26
CA GLY A 89 -21.98 -10.51 10.37
C GLY A 89 -22.62 -9.12 10.36
N LEU A 90 -21.83 -8.05 10.24
CA LEU A 90 -22.33 -6.68 10.16
C LEU A 90 -22.80 -6.37 8.74
N ARG A 91 -23.97 -5.76 8.60
CA ARG A 91 -24.49 -5.36 7.28
C ARG A 91 -23.79 -4.09 6.80
N GLN A 92 -23.28 -4.14 5.58
CA GLN A 92 -22.68 -2.98 4.91
C GLN A 92 -23.07 -2.94 3.42
N MET A 93 -23.03 -1.76 2.83
CA MET A 93 -23.31 -1.60 1.41
C MET A 93 -22.22 -2.26 0.58
N MET A 94 -22.61 -3.12 -0.36
CA MET A 94 -21.72 -3.83 -1.26
C MET A 94 -22.23 -3.79 -2.71
N ILE A 95 -21.30 -3.81 -3.66
CA ILE A 95 -21.57 -3.98 -5.08
C ILE A 95 -21.25 -5.42 -5.45
N THR A 96 -22.21 -6.14 -6.05
CA THR A 96 -22.01 -7.50 -6.57
C THR A 96 -21.94 -7.46 -8.08
N ILE A 97 -20.86 -8.02 -8.65
CA ILE A 97 -20.64 -8.11 -10.09
C ILE A 97 -20.57 -9.58 -10.48
N LYS A 98 -21.39 -9.98 -11.45
CA LYS A 98 -21.25 -11.25 -12.15
C LYS A 98 -20.24 -11.04 -13.28
N ARG A 99 -19.13 -11.78 -13.23
CA ARG A 99 -18.05 -11.65 -14.21
C ARG A 99 -18.51 -12.09 -15.60
N GLU A 100 -18.20 -11.30 -16.62
CA GLU A 100 -18.43 -11.56 -18.03
C GLU A 100 -17.29 -10.93 -18.85
N GLY A 101 -16.59 -11.73 -19.64
CA GLY A 101 -15.46 -11.25 -20.44
C GLY A 101 -14.18 -10.97 -19.64
N ASP A 102 -13.26 -10.23 -20.24
CA ASP A 102 -11.99 -9.72 -19.66
C ASP A 102 -11.67 -8.34 -20.26
N ASP A 103 -12.69 -7.47 -20.30
CA ASP A 103 -12.54 -6.11 -20.81
C ASP A 103 -11.94 -5.20 -19.75
N TRP A 104 -11.00 -4.34 -20.14
CA TRP A 104 -10.29 -3.44 -19.26
C TRP A 104 -10.60 -1.98 -19.59
N ALA A 105 -10.55 -1.12 -18.57
CA ALA A 105 -10.68 0.31 -18.78
C ALA A 105 -9.55 0.84 -19.65
N GLU A 106 -9.87 1.83 -20.47
CA GLU A 106 -8.90 2.46 -21.37
C GLU A 106 -7.75 3.13 -20.57
N GLY A 107 -6.54 3.03 -21.10
CA GLY A 107 -5.35 3.65 -20.51
C GLY A 107 -4.63 2.83 -19.45
N ILE A 108 -5.09 1.63 -19.10
CA ILE A 108 -4.38 0.72 -18.19
C ILE A 108 -3.30 -0.03 -18.98
N ASP A 109 -2.02 0.19 -18.61
CA ASP A 109 -0.89 -0.55 -19.20
C ASP A 109 -0.71 -1.91 -18.53
N ARG A 110 -1.04 -2.99 -19.22
CA ARG A 110 -0.92 -4.39 -18.78
C ARG A 110 0.41 -5.04 -19.17
N SER A 111 1.32 -4.27 -19.77
CA SER A 111 2.63 -4.81 -20.17
C SER A 111 3.51 -5.11 -18.95
N GLU A 112 4.46 -6.02 -19.09
CA GLU A 112 5.47 -6.32 -18.09
C GLU A 112 6.63 -5.30 -18.09
N THR A 113 6.60 -4.31 -18.99
CA THR A 113 7.67 -3.31 -19.11
C THR A 113 7.70 -2.41 -17.91
N ILE A 114 8.84 -2.32 -17.21
CA ILE A 114 9.00 -1.43 -16.06
C ILE A 114 9.25 -0.01 -16.53
N VAL A 115 8.33 0.91 -16.19
CA VAL A 115 8.46 2.34 -16.46
C VAL A 115 9.18 3.00 -15.28
N ARG A 116 10.46 3.32 -15.44
CA ARG A 116 11.31 3.83 -14.36
C ARG A 116 11.18 5.33 -14.10
N GLU A 117 10.96 6.10 -15.13
CA GLU A 117 10.89 7.57 -15.03
C GLU A 117 9.46 8.03 -14.76
N CYS A 118 9.27 8.82 -13.71
CA CYS A 118 8.00 9.50 -13.44
C CYS A 118 8.13 10.99 -13.78
N THR A 119 7.43 11.41 -14.83
CA THR A 119 7.42 12.79 -15.31
C THR A 119 6.43 13.68 -14.55
N LEU A 120 5.46 13.10 -13.83
CA LEU A 120 4.42 13.82 -13.09
C LEU A 120 5.01 14.71 -12.00
N SER A 121 4.39 15.85 -11.74
CA SER A 121 4.68 16.70 -10.57
C SER A 121 4.22 16.02 -9.27
N ALA A 122 4.65 16.54 -8.12
CA ALA A 122 4.22 16.03 -6.80
C ALA A 122 2.69 16.06 -6.63
N GLN A 123 2.06 17.12 -7.10
CA GLN A 123 0.59 17.27 -7.01
C GLN A 123 -0.14 16.26 -7.90
N GLU A 124 0.35 16.05 -9.13
CA GLU A 124 -0.22 15.05 -10.05
C GLU A 124 -0.06 13.63 -9.53
N ILE A 125 1.08 13.31 -8.88
CA ILE A 125 1.29 12.01 -8.23
C ILE A 125 0.23 11.78 -7.13
N VAL A 126 0.03 12.76 -6.23
CA VAL A 126 -0.96 12.64 -5.15
C VAL A 126 -2.38 12.51 -5.73
N ALA A 127 -2.71 13.26 -6.79
CA ALA A 127 -3.99 13.14 -7.49
C ALA A 127 -4.18 11.74 -8.09
N ARG A 128 -3.17 11.21 -8.81
CA ARG A 128 -3.21 9.83 -9.34
C ARG A 128 -3.44 8.78 -8.27
N ILE A 129 -2.71 8.86 -7.15
CA ILE A 129 -2.86 7.94 -6.01
C ILE A 129 -4.27 8.02 -5.42
N LYS A 130 -4.85 9.23 -5.33
CA LYS A 130 -6.24 9.44 -4.90
C LYS A 130 -7.23 8.83 -5.88
N ASP A 131 -7.07 9.12 -7.18
CA ASP A 131 -7.96 8.65 -8.23
C ASP A 131 -7.94 7.12 -8.33
N ALA A 132 -6.77 6.50 -8.20
CA ALA A 132 -6.60 5.06 -8.17
C ALA A 132 -7.10 4.40 -6.85
N GLY A 133 -7.48 5.19 -5.85
CA GLY A 133 -8.03 4.67 -4.59
C GLY A 133 -7.01 3.92 -3.72
N ILE A 134 -5.72 4.26 -3.80
CA ILE A 134 -4.68 3.55 -3.05
C ILE A 134 -4.81 3.81 -1.55
N VAL A 135 -4.93 2.72 -0.80
CA VAL A 135 -4.95 2.71 0.68
C VAL A 135 -3.79 1.90 1.24
N GLY A 136 -3.48 2.10 2.52
CA GLY A 136 -2.40 1.39 3.20
C GLY A 136 -2.67 -0.11 3.29
N MET A 137 -1.75 -0.93 2.80
CA MET A 137 -1.84 -2.40 2.79
C MET A 137 -1.15 -3.05 4.00
N GLY A 138 -0.60 -2.26 4.91
CA GLY A 138 0.08 -2.72 6.12
C GLY A 138 -0.81 -2.85 7.36
N GLY A 139 -2.15 -2.88 7.21
CA GLY A 139 -3.10 -3.15 8.28
C GLY A 139 -4.23 -2.13 8.44
N ALA A 140 -3.93 -0.84 8.63
CA ALA A 140 -4.95 0.17 8.97
C ALA A 140 -5.80 0.65 7.78
N THR A 141 -5.44 0.31 6.54
CA THR A 141 -6.13 0.76 5.31
C THR A 141 -6.38 2.27 5.23
N PHE A 142 -5.39 3.06 5.70
CA PHE A 142 -5.45 4.52 5.69
C PHE A 142 -5.27 5.05 4.26
N PRO A 143 -6.11 6.00 3.78
CA PRO A 143 -6.00 6.55 2.42
C PRO A 143 -4.61 7.18 2.17
N THR A 144 -3.88 6.66 1.19
CA THR A 144 -2.47 7.03 0.97
C THR A 144 -2.32 8.50 0.56
N HIS A 145 -3.23 9.03 -0.27
CA HIS A 145 -3.21 10.44 -0.68
C HIS A 145 -3.32 11.41 0.52
N VAL A 146 -4.07 11.04 1.57
CA VAL A 146 -4.18 11.84 2.80
C VAL A 146 -2.84 11.86 3.54
N LYS A 147 -2.17 10.70 3.63
CA LYS A 147 -0.83 10.60 4.25
C LYS A 147 0.23 11.42 3.52
N LEU A 148 0.12 11.54 2.19
CA LEU A 148 1.05 12.32 1.35
C LEU A 148 0.70 13.82 1.29
N SER A 149 -0.48 14.21 1.73
CA SER A 149 -0.90 15.61 1.82
C SER A 149 -0.32 16.27 3.08
N ILE A 150 0.93 16.72 2.99
CA ILE A 150 1.65 17.30 4.12
C ILE A 150 0.95 18.57 4.58
N PRO A 151 0.55 18.70 5.87
CA PRO A 151 -0.13 19.89 6.38
C PRO A 151 0.74 21.16 6.29
N PRO A 152 0.13 22.34 6.12
CA PRO A 152 0.85 23.61 6.14
C PRO A 152 1.71 23.75 7.41
N GLY A 153 2.95 24.23 7.24
CA GLY A 153 3.90 24.41 8.35
C GLY A 153 4.63 23.13 8.80
N LYS A 154 4.28 21.95 8.25
CA LYS A 154 5.02 20.71 8.44
C LYS A 154 5.91 20.41 7.24
N LYS A 155 6.98 19.65 7.46
CA LYS A 155 7.91 19.22 6.42
C LYS A 155 8.28 17.77 6.62
N ALA A 156 8.20 16.98 5.56
CA ALA A 156 8.81 15.65 5.54
C ALA A 156 10.33 15.79 5.36
N GLU A 157 11.10 15.01 6.10
CA GLU A 157 12.56 14.93 5.99
C GLU A 157 13.00 13.57 5.44
N SER A 158 12.20 12.55 5.66
CA SER A 158 12.48 11.19 5.19
C SER A 158 11.20 10.40 4.93
N LEU A 159 11.29 9.52 3.94
CA LEU A 159 10.32 8.45 3.68
C LEU A 159 10.83 7.16 4.32
N ILE A 160 9.95 6.42 4.98
CA ILE A 160 10.25 5.10 5.54
C ILE A 160 9.33 4.08 4.89
N ILE A 161 9.90 3.10 4.20
CA ILE A 161 9.17 1.96 3.68
C ILE A 161 9.21 0.84 4.70
N ASN A 162 8.02 0.45 5.15
CA ASN A 162 7.83 -0.64 6.08
C ASN A 162 7.75 -1.97 5.32
N GLY A 163 8.88 -2.68 5.23
CA GLY A 163 9.00 -4.05 4.75
C GLY A 163 9.30 -5.03 5.90
N VAL A 164 8.95 -4.63 7.13
CA VAL A 164 9.28 -5.39 8.35
C VAL A 164 8.50 -6.69 8.42
N GLU A 165 7.17 -6.62 8.26
CA GLU A 165 6.27 -7.78 8.29
C GLU A 165 6.51 -8.65 9.53
N CYS A 166 6.35 -8.03 10.74
CA CYS A 166 6.68 -8.65 12.02
C CYS A 166 5.59 -9.62 12.54
N GLU A 167 4.42 -9.63 11.97
CA GLU A 167 3.32 -10.52 12.36
C GLU A 167 3.64 -11.97 11.97
N PRO A 168 3.37 -12.96 12.85
CA PRO A 168 3.46 -14.38 12.48
C PRO A 168 2.63 -14.69 11.22
N TYR A 169 3.09 -15.67 10.46
CA TYR A 169 2.51 -16.20 9.22
C TYR A 169 2.55 -15.28 8.00
N LEU A 170 2.56 -13.95 8.15
CA LEU A 170 2.55 -13.03 7.00
C LEU A 170 3.85 -13.11 6.19
N THR A 171 3.71 -13.18 4.86
CA THR A 171 4.83 -13.28 3.91
C THR A 171 4.58 -12.47 2.62
N SER A 172 3.50 -11.68 2.56
CA SER A 172 3.11 -10.93 1.36
C SER A 172 4.11 -9.83 0.99
N ASP A 173 4.56 -9.03 1.97
CA ASP A 173 5.56 -7.99 1.73
C ASP A 173 6.93 -8.60 1.37
N HIS A 174 7.30 -9.72 2.01
CA HIS A 174 8.52 -10.46 1.69
C HIS A 174 8.52 -10.88 0.22
N ARG A 175 7.42 -11.49 -0.26
CA ARG A 175 7.31 -11.91 -1.66
C ARG A 175 7.25 -10.74 -2.63
N THR A 176 6.52 -9.68 -2.30
CA THR A 176 6.49 -8.44 -3.11
C THR A 176 7.89 -7.84 -3.26
N MET A 177 8.69 -7.79 -2.19
CA MET A 177 10.07 -7.30 -2.24
C MET A 177 10.99 -8.16 -3.12
N LEU A 178 10.74 -9.46 -3.22
CA LEU A 178 11.53 -10.38 -4.05
C LEU A 178 11.07 -10.39 -5.51
N GLU A 179 9.78 -10.42 -5.76
CA GLU A 179 9.21 -10.62 -7.09
C GLU A 179 8.98 -9.30 -7.86
N HIS A 180 8.76 -8.19 -7.11
CA HIS A 180 8.50 -6.85 -7.65
C HIS A 180 9.47 -5.80 -7.08
N GLY A 181 10.72 -6.20 -6.81
CA GLY A 181 11.68 -5.34 -6.13
C GLY A 181 12.05 -4.07 -6.91
N GLU A 182 12.10 -4.13 -8.24
CA GLU A 182 12.42 -2.97 -9.07
C GLU A 182 11.24 -2.00 -9.15
N GLU A 183 10.04 -2.50 -9.38
CA GLU A 183 8.80 -1.70 -9.37
C GLU A 183 8.58 -1.04 -8.01
N LEU A 184 8.88 -1.76 -6.91
CA LEU A 184 8.84 -1.21 -5.56
C LEU A 184 9.83 -0.04 -5.42
N LEU A 185 11.06 -0.16 -5.91
CA LEU A 185 12.04 0.94 -5.84
C LEU A 185 11.63 2.15 -6.68
N VAL A 186 11.02 1.95 -7.86
CA VAL A 186 10.40 3.05 -8.61
C VAL A 186 9.27 3.69 -7.80
N GLY A 187 8.41 2.88 -7.16
CA GLY A 187 7.38 3.37 -6.24
C GLY A 187 7.95 4.21 -5.10
N VAL A 188 9.12 3.83 -4.55
CA VAL A 188 9.83 4.64 -3.54
C VAL A 188 10.23 6.00 -4.13
N THR A 189 10.80 6.06 -5.34
CA THR A 189 11.17 7.34 -5.97
C THR A 189 9.97 8.23 -6.26
N ILE A 190 8.84 7.64 -6.65
CA ILE A 190 7.57 8.36 -6.86
C ILE A 190 7.10 8.98 -5.54
N LEU A 191 7.09 8.20 -4.46
CA LEU A 191 6.71 8.69 -3.12
C LEU A 191 7.68 9.77 -2.60
N MET A 192 8.99 9.60 -2.80
CA MET A 192 9.99 10.64 -2.47
C MET A 192 9.70 11.95 -3.20
N LYS A 193 9.36 11.89 -4.49
CA LYS A 193 8.99 13.05 -5.30
C LYS A 193 7.69 13.69 -4.79
N ALA A 194 6.68 12.88 -4.45
CA ALA A 194 5.39 13.36 -3.96
C ALA A 194 5.49 14.20 -2.69
N ILE A 195 6.41 13.85 -1.77
CA ILE A 195 6.58 14.54 -0.49
C ILE A 195 7.87 15.38 -0.43
N ALA A 196 8.56 15.55 -1.56
CA ALA A 196 9.76 16.37 -1.72
C ALA A 196 10.90 16.01 -0.74
N VAL A 197 11.22 14.72 -0.58
CA VAL A 197 12.33 14.24 0.25
C VAL A 197 13.45 13.64 -0.59
N GLU A 198 14.68 13.76 -0.10
CA GLU A 198 15.88 13.20 -0.75
C GLU A 198 16.33 11.87 -0.16
N LYS A 199 15.71 11.44 0.94
CA LYS A 199 16.10 10.20 1.65
C LYS A 199 14.91 9.29 1.88
N ALA A 200 15.10 8.03 1.57
CA ALA A 200 14.18 6.95 1.88
C ALA A 200 14.92 5.78 2.55
N TYR A 201 14.25 5.16 3.51
CA TYR A 201 14.75 3.98 4.22
C TYR A 201 13.77 2.84 4.03
N ILE A 202 14.26 1.66 3.63
CA ILE A 202 13.46 0.44 3.56
C ILE A 202 13.84 -0.44 4.75
N GLY A 203 12.98 -0.48 5.78
CA GLY A 203 13.19 -1.29 6.97
C GLY A 203 12.73 -2.73 6.74
N ILE A 204 13.64 -3.70 6.94
CA ILE A 204 13.37 -5.13 6.74
C ILE A 204 13.95 -5.91 7.91
N GLU A 205 13.18 -6.81 8.50
CA GLU A 205 13.71 -7.72 9.53
C GLU A 205 14.72 -8.72 8.96
N ASN A 206 15.72 -9.05 9.78
CA ASN A 206 16.86 -9.88 9.37
C ASN A 206 16.53 -11.38 9.20
N ASN A 207 15.28 -11.77 9.43
CA ASN A 207 14.75 -13.08 9.03
C ASN A 207 14.43 -13.18 7.51
N LYS A 208 14.62 -12.08 6.77
CA LYS A 208 14.46 -11.98 5.31
C LYS A 208 15.79 -11.60 4.63
N PRO A 209 16.86 -12.41 4.80
CA PRO A 209 18.19 -12.06 4.29
C PRO A 209 18.24 -11.96 2.76
N ASP A 210 17.43 -12.76 2.07
CA ASP A 210 17.24 -12.76 0.62
C ASP A 210 16.66 -11.44 0.12
N ALA A 211 15.58 -10.94 0.71
CA ALA A 211 14.97 -9.65 0.36
C ALA A 211 15.95 -8.48 0.66
N ILE A 212 16.67 -8.53 1.79
CA ILE A 212 17.68 -7.51 2.13
C ILE A 212 18.79 -7.48 1.06
N ALA A 213 19.32 -8.63 0.68
CA ALA A 213 20.38 -8.73 -0.33
C ALA A 213 19.88 -8.30 -1.70
N HIS A 214 18.67 -8.73 -2.09
CA HIS A 214 18.05 -8.40 -3.37
C HIS A 214 17.83 -6.90 -3.51
N LEU A 215 17.12 -6.27 -2.55
CA LEU A 215 16.84 -4.84 -2.60
C LEU A 215 18.09 -3.98 -2.46
N ARG A 216 19.09 -4.39 -1.67
CA ARG A 216 20.39 -3.68 -1.62
C ARG A 216 21.09 -3.65 -2.96
N ARG A 217 21.06 -4.76 -3.70
CA ARG A 217 21.65 -4.84 -5.04
C ARG A 217 20.92 -3.91 -6.01
N LEU A 218 19.59 -3.92 -6.03
CA LEU A 218 18.77 -3.07 -6.89
C LEU A 218 18.90 -1.58 -6.52
N ALA A 219 18.90 -1.26 -5.24
CA ALA A 219 18.97 0.12 -4.72
C ALA A 219 20.28 0.85 -5.08
N GLN A 220 21.33 0.15 -5.52
CA GLN A 220 22.54 0.79 -6.03
C GLN A 220 22.28 1.72 -7.21
N GLY A 221 21.24 1.46 -7.98
CA GLY A 221 20.78 2.31 -9.09
C GLY A 221 19.91 3.51 -8.68
N TYR A 222 19.58 3.66 -7.40
CA TYR A 222 18.62 4.67 -6.92
C TYR A 222 19.22 5.57 -5.85
N LYS A 223 19.35 6.87 -6.15
CA LYS A 223 19.93 7.84 -5.22
C LYS A 223 19.03 8.06 -4.00
N GLY A 224 19.62 8.06 -2.81
CA GLY A 224 18.94 8.43 -1.56
C GLY A 224 18.13 7.29 -0.92
N ILE A 225 18.13 6.08 -1.48
CA ILE A 225 17.43 4.90 -0.92
C ILE A 225 18.43 4.01 -0.16
N GLU A 226 18.12 3.71 1.10
CA GLU A 226 18.91 2.84 1.97
C GLU A 226 18.08 1.67 2.49
N VAL A 227 18.57 0.44 2.34
CA VAL A 227 17.98 -0.77 2.92
C VAL A 227 18.57 -1.01 4.31
N VAL A 228 17.71 -0.92 5.33
CA VAL A 228 18.08 -0.98 6.76
C VAL A 228 17.65 -2.31 7.37
N PRO A 229 18.59 -3.21 7.69
CA PRO A 229 18.27 -4.44 8.41
C PRO A 229 17.89 -4.16 9.87
N LEU A 230 16.79 -4.74 10.31
CA LEU A 230 16.23 -4.60 11.65
C LEU A 230 16.27 -5.95 12.38
N LYS A 231 16.33 -5.91 13.72
CA LYS A 231 16.16 -7.12 14.55
C LYS A 231 14.74 -7.64 14.45
N VAL A 232 14.57 -8.96 14.38
CA VAL A 232 13.26 -9.60 14.53
C VAL A 232 12.73 -9.34 15.94
N LYS A 233 11.59 -8.65 16.03
CA LYS A 233 10.96 -8.26 17.28
C LYS A 233 9.55 -7.73 17.03
N TYR A 234 8.55 -8.21 17.73
CA TYR A 234 7.18 -7.70 17.60
C TYR A 234 6.88 -6.60 18.63
N PRO A 235 6.30 -5.44 18.26
CA PRO A 235 5.89 -5.00 16.92
C PRO A 235 6.92 -4.08 16.23
N GLN A 236 8.00 -4.62 15.68
CA GLN A 236 9.04 -3.84 14.98
C GLN A 236 8.47 -3.04 13.79
N GLY A 237 7.42 -3.55 13.13
CA GLY A 237 6.72 -2.89 12.02
C GLY A 237 5.67 -1.86 12.47
N GLY A 238 5.41 -1.70 13.75
CA GLY A 238 4.57 -0.62 14.24
C GLY A 238 5.13 0.73 13.81
N GLU A 239 4.28 1.63 13.27
CA GLU A 239 4.74 2.88 12.64
C GLU A 239 5.69 3.69 13.53
N LYS A 240 5.32 3.90 14.80
CA LYS A 240 6.14 4.67 15.76
C LYS A 240 7.42 3.92 16.15
N GLN A 241 7.35 2.60 16.34
CA GLN A 241 8.50 1.74 16.65
C GLN A 241 9.51 1.75 15.50
N LEU A 242 9.02 1.66 14.25
CA LEU A 242 9.87 1.69 13.06
C LEU A 242 10.56 3.05 12.89
N ILE A 243 9.86 4.15 13.13
CA ILE A 243 10.45 5.50 13.08
C ILE A 243 11.61 5.59 14.08
N VAL A 244 11.38 5.20 15.34
CA VAL A 244 12.45 5.20 16.36
C VAL A 244 13.62 4.29 15.96
N ALA A 245 13.35 3.09 15.50
CA ALA A 245 14.38 2.14 15.10
C ALA A 245 15.28 2.68 13.98
N ILE A 246 14.72 3.39 13.02
CA ILE A 246 15.45 3.91 11.86
C ILE A 246 16.11 5.25 12.15
N THR A 247 15.36 6.20 12.72
CA THR A 247 15.76 7.62 12.85
C THR A 247 16.28 7.99 14.24
N GLY A 248 15.95 7.22 15.27
CA GLY A 248 16.19 7.57 16.68
C GLY A 248 15.21 8.60 17.24
N ARG A 249 14.23 9.08 16.46
CA ARG A 249 13.26 10.09 16.88
C ARG A 249 11.99 9.42 17.39
N GLU A 250 11.48 9.86 18.51
CA GLU A 250 10.22 9.40 19.09
C GLU A 250 9.06 10.28 18.65
N VAL A 251 7.99 9.66 18.10
CA VAL A 251 6.74 10.37 17.85
C VAL A 251 6.03 10.58 19.16
N PRO A 252 5.76 11.84 19.57
CA PRO A 252 5.11 12.13 20.83
C PRO A 252 3.74 11.45 20.98
N PRO A 253 3.16 11.41 22.19
CA PRO A 253 1.78 10.94 22.39
C PRO A 253 0.78 11.71 21.52
N PRO A 254 -0.40 11.11 21.24
CA PRO A 254 -1.47 11.81 20.53
C PRO A 254 -1.77 13.19 21.13
N PRO A 255 -2.05 14.21 20.31
CA PRO A 255 -2.40 14.13 18.88
C PRO A 255 -1.22 14.13 17.89
N ALA A 256 0.02 13.96 18.35
CA ALA A 256 1.19 14.00 17.46
C ALA A 256 1.19 12.86 16.45
N LEU A 257 1.63 13.19 15.23
CA LEU A 257 1.70 12.32 14.05
C LEU A 257 3.16 12.09 13.63
N PRO A 258 3.47 11.06 12.83
CA PRO A 258 4.80 10.82 12.26
C PRO A 258 5.44 12.05 11.61
N ILE A 259 4.64 12.87 10.94
CA ILE A 259 5.11 14.10 10.30
C ILE A 259 5.68 15.14 11.28
N ASP A 260 5.31 15.08 12.57
CA ASP A 260 5.83 15.97 13.60
C ASP A 260 7.31 15.72 13.93
N VAL A 261 7.79 14.54 13.55
CA VAL A 261 9.22 14.16 13.59
C VAL A 261 9.84 14.05 12.21
N GLY A 262 9.20 14.63 11.18
CA GLY A 262 9.69 14.67 9.81
C GLY A 262 9.62 13.33 9.06
N ALA A 263 8.86 12.35 9.55
CA ALA A 263 8.77 11.03 8.94
C ALA A 263 7.42 10.81 8.26
N VAL A 264 7.46 10.18 7.08
CA VAL A 264 6.28 9.60 6.41
C VAL A 264 6.55 8.11 6.24
N VAL A 265 5.61 7.26 6.66
CA VAL A 265 5.76 5.80 6.60
C VAL A 265 4.75 5.22 5.62
N CYS A 266 5.22 4.42 4.66
CA CYS A 266 4.40 3.63 3.74
C CYS A 266 4.79 2.15 3.84
N ASN A 267 3.82 1.25 3.68
CA ASN A 267 4.08 -0.20 3.62
C ASN A 267 4.68 -0.59 2.26
N ALA A 268 5.42 -1.71 2.19
CA ALA A 268 6.08 -2.18 0.96
C ALA A 268 5.08 -2.49 -0.16
N SER A 269 4.02 -3.27 0.11
CA SER A 269 2.99 -3.58 -0.89
C SER A 269 2.21 -2.33 -1.33
N THR A 270 1.96 -1.37 -0.41
CA THR A 270 1.39 -0.06 -0.76
C THR A 270 2.29 0.71 -1.72
N THR A 271 3.59 0.66 -1.52
CA THR A 271 4.58 1.33 -2.38
C THR A 271 4.59 0.73 -3.79
N TYR A 272 4.49 -0.60 -3.90
CA TYR A 272 4.31 -1.28 -5.18
C TYR A 272 2.98 -0.86 -5.86
N ALA A 273 1.87 -0.81 -5.12
CA ALA A 273 0.59 -0.35 -5.65
C ALA A 273 0.64 1.12 -6.12
N VAL A 274 1.43 1.98 -5.47
CA VAL A 274 1.68 3.36 -5.94
C VAL A 274 2.41 3.35 -7.29
N TYR A 275 3.42 2.48 -7.49
CA TYR A 275 4.04 2.31 -8.79
C TYR A 275 3.01 1.95 -9.85
N GLN A 276 2.18 0.94 -9.60
CA GLN A 276 1.13 0.51 -10.54
C GLN A 276 0.16 1.66 -10.87
N ALA A 277 -0.33 2.37 -9.86
CA ALA A 277 -1.29 3.47 -10.04
C ALA A 277 -0.74 4.65 -10.85
N VAL A 278 0.56 4.92 -10.75
CA VAL A 278 1.19 6.09 -11.38
C VAL A 278 1.77 5.78 -12.74
N GLN A 279 2.27 4.56 -12.95
CA GLN A 279 3.02 4.17 -14.14
C GLN A 279 2.29 3.20 -15.06
N LYS A 280 1.19 2.60 -14.59
CA LYS A 280 0.42 1.58 -15.29
C LYS A 280 -1.05 1.98 -15.42
#